data_396d1a2905a9d09bc8825092aee9735a
#
_entry.id   396d1a2905a9d09bc8825092aee9735a
#
_cell.length_a   1.000
_cell.length_b   1.000
_cell.length_c   1.000
_cell.angle_alpha   90.00
_cell.angle_beta   90.00
_cell.angle_gamma   90.00
#
_symmetry.space_group_name_H-M   'P 1'
#
loop_
_entity.id
_entity.type
_entity.pdbx_description
1 polymer ?
#
loop_
_entity_poly.entity_id
_entity_poly.type
_entity_poly.pdbx_seq_one_letter_code
_entity_poly.pdbx_strand_id
1 'polypeptide(L)'
;MRLFPRENYLKKIRGFYHDEGMIKVITGVRRCGKSCLMQCIAEELRAESIDDEHIVFFDLDRYGYRSVKAPEQLEDLIRPLLAISGTKYLFIDEVQNVDGFEDVLNGLRTEGGFSIFITGSNSYLLSGELATKLTGRYIEFEMQTLDFGEYCQMKRFLGLPVNPNPVAEFDTYILEGGFPKTMDYPRLADKRAYVAAVIQEIFEKDIRRRVKIKNVSVFNQVRDYLINNFGATTSLTNIQSDL
;
A
#
# COMPACT_ATOMS: atom_id res chain seq x y z
N MET A 1 14.75 -7.46 -10.02
CA MET A 1 15.02 -6.72 -8.76
C MET A 1 14.77 -7.69 -7.62
N ARG A 2 15.67 -7.82 -6.63
CA ARG A 2 15.40 -8.69 -5.48
C ARG A 2 14.35 -8.03 -4.60
N LEU A 3 13.28 -8.74 -4.28
CA LEU A 3 12.22 -8.26 -3.37
C LEU A 3 12.65 -8.47 -1.92
N PHE A 4 12.50 -7.46 -1.08
CA PHE A 4 12.73 -7.59 0.36
C PHE A 4 11.46 -8.13 1.02
N PRO A 5 11.47 -9.36 1.58
CA PRO A 5 10.29 -9.93 2.21
C PRO A 5 10.06 -9.26 3.57
N ARG A 6 8.94 -8.57 3.70
CA ARG A 6 8.51 -7.99 4.97
C ARG A 6 7.80 -9.05 5.81
N GLU A 7 8.57 -9.87 6.48
CA GLU A 7 8.12 -11.09 7.16
C GLU A 7 7.03 -10.81 8.21
N ASN A 8 7.07 -9.65 8.86
CA ASN A 8 6.05 -9.25 9.84
C ASN A 8 4.63 -9.16 9.23
N TYR A 9 4.53 -8.87 7.92
CA TYR A 9 3.27 -8.83 7.18
C TYR A 9 2.96 -10.18 6.53
N LEU A 10 3.96 -10.83 5.92
CA LEU A 10 3.79 -12.15 5.30
C LEU A 10 3.26 -13.17 6.30
N LYS A 11 3.79 -13.22 7.52
CA LYS A 11 3.29 -14.10 8.60
C LYS A 11 1.81 -13.93 8.90
N LYS A 12 1.30 -12.68 8.82
CA LYS A 12 -0.10 -12.39 9.12
C LYS A 12 -1.03 -12.81 7.98
N ILE A 13 -0.56 -12.69 6.73
CA ILE A 13 -1.42 -12.89 5.56
C ILE A 13 -1.34 -14.33 5.00
N ARG A 14 -0.28 -15.11 5.28
CA ARG A 14 -0.10 -16.49 4.76
C ARG A 14 -1.29 -17.40 5.05
N GLY A 15 -1.90 -17.30 6.24
CA GLY A 15 -3.07 -18.10 6.59
C GLY A 15 -4.31 -17.86 5.71
N PHE A 16 -4.28 -16.82 4.88
CA PHE A 16 -5.39 -16.42 4.01
C PHE A 16 -5.07 -16.58 2.52
N TYR A 17 -3.90 -17.12 2.15
CA TYR A 17 -3.51 -17.22 0.73
C TYR A 17 -4.54 -17.98 -0.10
N HIS A 18 -5.08 -19.07 0.42
CA HIS A 18 -6.02 -19.93 -0.28
C HIS A 18 -7.50 -19.66 0.10
N ASP A 19 -7.76 -18.63 0.90
CA ASP A 19 -9.13 -18.30 1.29
C ASP A 19 -9.83 -17.51 0.17
N GLU A 20 -10.78 -18.15 -0.50
CA GLU A 20 -11.61 -17.56 -1.55
C GLU A 20 -12.80 -16.77 -0.96
N GLY A 21 -13.18 -17.05 0.29
CA GLY A 21 -14.29 -16.41 0.98
C GLY A 21 -14.00 -14.99 1.45
N MET A 22 -12.71 -14.65 1.63
CA MET A 22 -12.27 -13.34 2.14
C MET A 22 -11.39 -12.62 1.14
N ILE A 23 -11.69 -11.34 0.89
CA ILE A 23 -10.85 -10.45 0.10
C ILE A 23 -9.72 -9.93 1.02
N LYS A 24 -8.46 -10.12 0.62
CA LYS A 24 -7.28 -9.62 1.34
C LYS A 24 -6.98 -8.21 0.89
N VAL A 25 -7.20 -7.24 1.79
CA VAL A 25 -7.03 -5.81 1.54
C VAL A 25 -5.73 -5.33 2.19
N ILE A 26 -4.76 -4.96 1.36
CA ILE A 26 -3.48 -4.43 1.83
C ILE A 26 -3.54 -2.91 1.73
N THR A 27 -3.67 -2.26 2.88
CA THR A 27 -3.71 -0.80 2.99
C THR A 27 -2.36 -0.24 3.42
N GLY A 28 -2.21 1.06 3.36
CA GLY A 28 -0.99 1.75 3.82
C GLY A 28 -0.67 2.98 2.98
N VAL A 29 0.18 3.84 3.53
CA VAL A 29 0.60 5.07 2.84
C VAL A 29 1.26 4.75 1.50
N ARG A 30 1.21 5.70 0.57
CA ARG A 30 1.92 5.57 -0.72
C ARG A 30 3.39 5.27 -0.50
N ARG A 31 3.98 4.42 -1.35
CA ARG A 31 5.42 4.07 -1.32
C ARG A 31 5.87 3.28 -0.07
N CYS A 32 4.99 2.78 0.79
CA CYS A 32 5.37 1.91 1.91
C CYS A 32 5.73 0.48 1.51
N GLY A 33 5.43 0.04 0.28
CA GLY A 33 5.82 -1.28 -0.25
C GLY A 33 4.67 -2.27 -0.48
N LYS A 34 3.40 -1.83 -0.57
CA LYS A 34 2.23 -2.71 -0.79
C LYS A 34 2.38 -3.60 -2.02
N SER A 35 2.69 -3.01 -3.18
CA SER A 35 2.90 -3.76 -4.44
C SER A 35 4.03 -4.78 -4.33
N CYS A 36 5.13 -4.44 -3.61
CA CYS A 36 6.22 -5.38 -3.35
C CYS A 36 5.77 -6.55 -2.46
N LEU A 37 4.91 -6.30 -1.46
CA LEU A 37 4.36 -7.36 -0.62
C LEU A 37 3.52 -8.33 -1.45
N MET A 38 2.65 -7.83 -2.35
CA MET A 38 1.89 -8.69 -3.26
C MET A 38 2.79 -9.54 -4.16
N GLN A 39 3.90 -8.96 -4.65
CA GLN A 39 4.88 -9.72 -5.43
C GLN A 39 5.57 -10.79 -4.58
N CYS A 40 5.91 -10.52 -3.31
CA CYS A 40 6.44 -11.53 -2.40
C CYS A 40 5.43 -12.68 -2.16
N ILE A 41 4.15 -12.36 -1.99
CA ILE A 41 3.08 -13.38 -1.87
C ILE A 41 3.04 -14.26 -3.13
N ALA A 42 3.09 -13.66 -4.32
CA ALA A 42 3.12 -14.41 -5.57
C ALA A 42 4.35 -15.31 -5.71
N GLU A 43 5.53 -14.86 -5.24
CA GLU A 43 6.73 -15.73 -5.21
C GLU A 43 6.57 -16.89 -4.24
N GLU A 44 5.92 -16.70 -3.08
CA GLU A 44 5.62 -17.80 -2.16
C GLU A 44 4.63 -18.78 -2.77
N LEU A 45 3.57 -18.33 -3.46
CA LEU A 45 2.62 -19.19 -4.17
C LEU A 45 3.31 -20.03 -5.27
N ARG A 46 4.24 -19.44 -6.03
CA ARG A 46 5.08 -20.19 -6.99
C ARG A 46 5.95 -21.26 -6.32
N ALA A 47 6.47 -20.93 -5.13
CA ALA A 47 7.24 -21.90 -4.34
C ALA A 47 6.37 -23.07 -3.83
N GLU A 48 5.06 -22.86 -3.68
CA GLU A 48 4.04 -23.88 -3.41
C GLU A 48 3.60 -24.66 -4.66
N SER A 49 4.28 -24.44 -5.80
CA SER A 49 3.99 -25.07 -7.09
C SER A 49 2.66 -24.64 -7.72
N ILE A 50 2.21 -23.41 -7.44
CA ILE A 50 1.09 -22.81 -8.18
C ILE A 50 1.62 -22.31 -9.53
N ASP A 51 0.98 -22.73 -10.61
CA ASP A 51 1.35 -22.35 -11.96
C ASP A 51 1.12 -20.86 -12.24
N ASP A 52 1.99 -20.25 -13.07
CA ASP A 52 1.93 -18.82 -13.39
C ASP A 52 0.61 -18.38 -14.03
N GLU A 53 -0.10 -19.28 -14.74
CA GLU A 53 -1.41 -18.97 -15.31
C GLU A 53 -2.50 -18.72 -14.26
N HIS A 54 -2.31 -19.22 -13.03
CA HIS A 54 -3.21 -19.00 -11.89
C HIS A 54 -2.84 -17.76 -11.08
N ILE A 55 -1.70 -17.11 -11.33
CA ILE A 55 -1.22 -15.94 -10.58
C ILE A 55 -1.32 -14.69 -11.46
N VAL A 56 -2.35 -13.89 -11.25
CA VAL A 56 -2.70 -12.78 -12.15
C VAL A 56 -2.56 -11.44 -11.46
N PHE A 57 -1.85 -10.50 -12.12
CA PHE A 57 -1.64 -9.14 -11.62
C PHE A 57 -2.25 -8.09 -12.54
N PHE A 58 -3.07 -7.20 -11.97
CA PHE A 58 -3.50 -5.96 -12.58
C PHE A 58 -2.99 -4.77 -11.77
N ASP A 59 -1.98 -4.08 -12.29
CA ASP A 59 -1.46 -2.84 -11.73
C ASP A 59 -2.16 -1.65 -12.43
N LEU A 60 -3.20 -1.13 -11.81
CA LEU A 60 -4.09 -0.11 -12.39
C LEU A 60 -3.44 1.29 -12.50
N ASP A 61 -2.22 1.48 -11.96
CA ASP A 61 -1.42 2.68 -12.20
C ASP A 61 -0.58 2.57 -13.48
N ARG A 62 -0.40 1.37 -14.06
CA ARG A 62 0.38 1.17 -15.30
C ARG A 62 -0.34 1.70 -16.51
N TYR A 63 0.46 2.14 -17.49
CA TYR A 63 -0.03 2.71 -18.75
C TYR A 63 -1.05 1.82 -19.45
N GLY A 64 -0.83 0.50 -19.49
CA GLY A 64 -1.74 -0.46 -20.15
C GLY A 64 -3.13 -0.57 -19.53
N TYR A 65 -3.30 -0.13 -18.27
CA TYR A 65 -4.58 -0.19 -17.54
C TYR A 65 -5.19 1.19 -17.26
N ARG A 66 -4.61 2.27 -17.79
CA ARG A 66 -5.09 3.65 -17.51
C ARG A 66 -6.53 3.92 -17.96
N SER A 67 -7.02 3.19 -18.94
CA SER A 67 -8.41 3.28 -19.44
C SER A 67 -9.42 2.55 -18.57
N VAL A 68 -8.97 1.69 -17.65
CA VAL A 68 -9.84 0.91 -16.77
C VAL A 68 -10.29 1.82 -15.64
N LYS A 69 -11.54 2.32 -15.72
CA LYS A 69 -12.12 3.27 -14.77
C LYS A 69 -13.52 2.88 -14.30
N ALA A 70 -14.18 2.01 -15.02
CA ALA A 70 -15.54 1.55 -14.75
C ALA A 70 -15.54 0.04 -14.41
N PRO A 71 -16.53 -0.45 -13.65
CA PRO A 71 -16.62 -1.84 -13.24
C PRO A 71 -16.64 -2.80 -14.44
N GLU A 72 -17.36 -2.45 -15.52
CA GLU A 72 -17.47 -3.28 -16.73
C GLU A 72 -16.07 -3.52 -17.38
N GLN A 73 -15.20 -2.52 -17.33
CA GLN A 73 -13.85 -2.63 -17.88
C GLN A 73 -12.96 -3.54 -17.00
N LEU A 74 -13.18 -3.54 -15.69
CA LEU A 74 -12.50 -4.48 -14.78
C LEU A 74 -13.00 -5.91 -15.00
N GLU A 75 -14.31 -6.08 -15.19
CA GLU A 75 -14.91 -7.37 -15.54
C GLU A 75 -14.36 -7.92 -16.85
N ASP A 76 -14.21 -7.07 -17.88
CA ASP A 76 -13.65 -7.48 -19.18
C ASP A 76 -12.19 -7.98 -19.04
N LEU A 77 -11.40 -7.40 -18.14
CA LEU A 77 -10.05 -7.88 -17.83
C LEU A 77 -10.06 -9.24 -17.13
N ILE A 78 -11.04 -9.48 -16.27
CA ILE A 78 -11.15 -10.68 -15.45
C ILE A 78 -11.81 -11.83 -16.24
N ARG A 79 -12.72 -11.52 -17.16
CA ARG A 79 -13.51 -12.50 -17.91
C ARG A 79 -12.71 -13.65 -18.52
N PRO A 80 -11.52 -13.43 -19.14
CA PRO A 80 -10.72 -14.54 -19.67
C PRO A 80 -10.28 -15.53 -18.60
N LEU A 81 -10.12 -15.09 -17.34
CA LEU A 81 -9.67 -15.94 -16.25
C LEU A 81 -10.74 -16.94 -15.80
N LEU A 82 -12.01 -16.69 -16.10
CA LEU A 82 -13.11 -17.61 -15.79
C LEU A 82 -13.00 -18.95 -16.53
N ALA A 83 -12.29 -18.99 -17.65
CA ALA A 83 -12.04 -20.22 -18.41
C ALA A 83 -10.94 -21.10 -17.80
N ILE A 84 -10.13 -20.57 -16.88
CA ILE A 84 -9.08 -21.32 -16.19
C ILE A 84 -9.69 -22.14 -15.07
N SER A 85 -9.47 -23.46 -15.07
CA SER A 85 -9.95 -24.35 -14.00
C SER A 85 -9.11 -24.20 -12.74
N GLY A 86 -9.70 -24.40 -11.55
CA GLY A 86 -9.00 -24.29 -10.28
C GLY A 86 -8.95 -22.85 -9.75
N THR A 87 -8.33 -22.69 -8.59
CA THR A 87 -8.23 -21.39 -7.88
C THR A 87 -7.28 -20.46 -8.57
N LYS A 88 -7.72 -19.22 -8.87
CA LYS A 88 -6.89 -18.12 -9.39
C LYS A 88 -6.56 -17.17 -8.25
N TYR A 89 -5.30 -16.75 -8.18
CA TYR A 89 -4.79 -15.75 -7.24
C TYR A 89 -4.75 -14.40 -7.94
N LEU A 90 -5.75 -13.58 -7.66
CA LEU A 90 -5.96 -12.31 -8.35
C LEU A 90 -5.42 -11.16 -7.50
N PHE A 91 -4.40 -10.48 -8.01
CA PHE A 91 -3.77 -9.33 -7.40
C PHE A 91 -4.14 -8.05 -8.17
N ILE A 92 -4.82 -7.12 -7.51
CA ILE A 92 -5.20 -5.83 -8.11
C ILE A 92 -4.56 -4.70 -7.30
N ASP A 93 -3.58 -4.03 -7.90
CA ASP A 93 -2.87 -2.90 -7.28
C ASP A 93 -3.56 -1.58 -7.62
N GLU A 94 -3.70 -0.70 -6.61
CA GLU A 94 -4.38 0.60 -6.67
C GLU A 94 -5.84 0.50 -7.17
N VAL A 95 -6.60 -0.43 -6.57
CA VAL A 95 -7.96 -0.80 -6.98
C VAL A 95 -8.93 0.40 -7.02
N GLN A 96 -8.70 1.44 -6.20
CA GLN A 96 -9.50 2.67 -6.17
C GLN A 96 -9.42 3.49 -7.48
N ASN A 97 -8.61 3.08 -8.44
CA ASN A 97 -8.60 3.69 -9.76
C ASN A 97 -9.81 3.28 -10.63
N VAL A 98 -10.61 2.31 -10.15
CA VAL A 98 -11.85 1.84 -10.79
C VAL A 98 -13.04 2.16 -9.89
N ASP A 99 -13.98 2.95 -10.39
CA ASP A 99 -15.22 3.25 -9.65
C ASP A 99 -16.09 1.98 -9.57
N GLY A 100 -16.69 1.72 -8.41
CA GLY A 100 -17.59 0.57 -8.23
C GLY A 100 -16.91 -0.81 -8.26
N PHE A 101 -15.58 -0.89 -8.07
CA PHE A 101 -14.83 -2.15 -8.03
C PHE A 101 -15.35 -3.13 -6.97
N GLU A 102 -15.98 -2.64 -5.91
CA GLU A 102 -16.46 -3.43 -4.78
C GLU A 102 -17.53 -4.45 -5.23
N ASP A 103 -18.39 -4.03 -6.14
CA ASP A 103 -19.48 -4.89 -6.65
C ASP A 103 -18.91 -6.01 -7.52
N VAL A 104 -17.90 -5.72 -8.34
CA VAL A 104 -17.17 -6.71 -9.15
C VAL A 104 -16.47 -7.74 -8.25
N LEU A 105 -15.71 -7.27 -7.26
CA LEU A 105 -14.97 -8.16 -6.36
C LEU A 105 -15.90 -9.03 -5.50
N ASN A 106 -17.03 -8.46 -5.05
CA ASN A 106 -18.00 -9.23 -4.31
C ASN A 106 -18.70 -10.30 -5.17
N GLY A 107 -18.96 -9.98 -6.45
CA GLY A 107 -19.46 -10.95 -7.44
C GLY A 107 -18.50 -12.13 -7.58
N LEU A 108 -17.23 -11.87 -7.88
CA LEU A 108 -16.18 -12.89 -8.02
C LEU A 108 -16.02 -13.76 -6.77
N ARG A 109 -16.02 -13.14 -5.59
CA ARG A 109 -15.97 -13.86 -4.31
C ARG A 109 -17.16 -14.81 -4.14
N THR A 110 -18.34 -14.37 -4.58
CA THR A 110 -19.57 -15.17 -4.46
C THR A 110 -19.59 -16.36 -5.44
N GLU A 111 -19.05 -16.17 -6.63
CA GLU A 111 -18.90 -17.24 -7.63
C GLU A 111 -17.83 -18.26 -7.23
N GLY A 112 -16.82 -17.84 -6.44
CA GLY A 112 -15.69 -18.68 -6.02
C GLY A 112 -14.63 -18.85 -7.12
N GLY A 113 -13.62 -19.68 -6.82
CA GLY A 113 -12.50 -19.94 -7.72
C GLY A 113 -11.48 -18.78 -7.81
N PHE A 114 -11.58 -17.77 -6.92
CA PHE A 114 -10.65 -16.66 -6.83
C PHE A 114 -10.20 -16.38 -5.40
N SER A 115 -8.91 -16.41 -5.16
CA SER A 115 -8.31 -15.83 -3.97
C SER A 115 -7.86 -14.39 -4.30
N ILE A 116 -8.55 -13.38 -3.74
CA ILE A 116 -8.45 -11.99 -4.17
C ILE A 116 -7.59 -11.19 -3.20
N PHE A 117 -6.58 -10.48 -3.75
CA PHE A 117 -5.71 -9.55 -3.04
C PHE A 117 -5.80 -8.18 -3.69
N ILE A 118 -6.09 -7.17 -2.91
CA ILE A 118 -6.16 -5.79 -3.42
C ILE A 118 -5.27 -4.85 -2.62
N THR A 119 -4.79 -3.81 -3.26
CA THR A 119 -4.15 -2.68 -2.56
C THR A 119 -4.87 -1.39 -2.84
N GLY A 120 -4.67 -0.46 -1.94
CA GLY A 120 -5.06 0.93 -2.11
C GLY A 120 -4.50 1.83 -1.01
N SER A 121 -4.63 3.14 -1.18
CA SER A 121 -4.26 4.06 -0.10
C SER A 121 -5.26 3.95 1.05
N ASN A 122 -4.77 3.98 2.32
CA ASN A 122 -5.59 3.93 3.54
C ASN A 122 -6.77 4.89 3.46
N SER A 123 -6.50 6.04 2.92
CA SER A 123 -7.46 7.11 2.85
C SER A 123 -8.69 6.76 2.01
N TYR A 124 -8.60 5.95 0.97
CA TYR A 124 -9.72 5.58 0.11
C TYR A 124 -10.42 4.31 0.61
N LEU A 125 -9.67 3.29 0.96
CA LEU A 125 -10.22 1.99 1.37
C LEU A 125 -10.91 2.05 2.75
N LEU A 126 -10.50 3.00 3.62
CA LEU A 126 -11.16 3.25 4.92
C LEU A 126 -12.35 4.20 4.82
N SER A 127 -12.60 4.86 3.68
CA SER A 127 -13.80 5.68 3.50
C SER A 127 -15.01 4.78 3.28
N GLY A 128 -15.93 4.81 4.23
CA GLY A 128 -17.26 4.24 4.34
C GLY A 128 -17.83 3.29 3.29
N GLU A 129 -17.48 3.39 2.01
CA GLU A 129 -18.04 2.56 0.93
C GLU A 129 -17.47 1.14 0.93
N LEU A 130 -16.16 0.95 1.07
CA LEU A 130 -15.59 -0.39 1.21
C LEU A 130 -16.12 -1.06 2.48
N ALA A 131 -16.18 -0.32 3.60
CA ALA A 131 -16.70 -0.83 4.85
C ALA A 131 -18.17 -1.21 4.74
N THR A 132 -19.00 -0.49 3.97
CA THR A 132 -20.44 -0.80 3.84
C THR A 132 -20.71 -1.93 2.85
N LYS A 133 -20.06 -1.93 1.67
CA LYS A 133 -20.32 -2.91 0.60
C LYS A 133 -19.66 -4.27 0.84
N LEU A 134 -18.49 -4.29 1.48
CA LEU A 134 -17.70 -5.49 1.74
C LEU A 134 -17.65 -5.90 3.23
N THR A 135 -18.52 -5.34 4.09
CA THR A 135 -18.56 -5.66 5.53
C THR A 135 -18.65 -7.19 5.77
N GLY A 136 -17.69 -7.69 6.58
CA GLY A 136 -17.59 -9.11 6.91
C GLY A 136 -17.08 -10.01 5.77
N ARG A 137 -16.60 -9.43 4.66
CA ARG A 137 -16.15 -10.14 3.46
C ARG A 137 -14.70 -9.84 3.08
N TYR A 138 -14.01 -9.04 3.87
CA TYR A 138 -12.59 -8.74 3.69
C TYR A 138 -11.84 -8.81 5.00
N ILE A 139 -10.54 -8.98 4.90
CA ILE A 139 -9.58 -8.82 5.99
C ILE A 139 -8.53 -7.80 5.60
N GLU A 140 -8.26 -6.86 6.51
CA GLU A 140 -7.33 -5.77 6.27
C GLU A 140 -5.95 -6.06 6.87
N PHE A 141 -4.91 -5.73 6.08
CA PHE A 141 -3.51 -5.76 6.46
C PHE A 141 -2.91 -4.36 6.25
N GLU A 142 -2.91 -3.56 7.31
CA GLU A 142 -2.37 -2.21 7.25
C GLU A 142 -0.84 -2.23 7.28
N MET A 143 -0.22 -1.70 6.20
CA MET A 143 1.24 -1.55 6.07
C MET A 143 1.69 -0.16 6.44
N GLN A 144 2.69 -0.09 7.31
CA GLN A 144 3.45 1.11 7.60
C GLN A 144 4.75 1.17 6.77
N THR A 145 5.42 2.30 6.78
CA THR A 145 6.82 2.38 6.34
C THR A 145 7.68 1.41 7.17
N LEU A 146 8.95 1.21 6.80
CA LEU A 146 9.84 0.33 7.57
C LEU A 146 9.95 0.82 9.02
N ASP A 147 9.76 -0.07 9.97
CA ASP A 147 10.22 0.17 11.34
C ASP A 147 11.75 0.07 11.42
N PHE A 148 12.35 0.39 12.57
CA PHE A 148 13.80 0.36 12.73
C PHE A 148 14.39 -1.05 12.51
N GLY A 149 13.70 -2.09 12.97
CA GLY A 149 14.12 -3.47 12.77
C GLY A 149 14.12 -3.86 11.30
N GLU A 150 13.03 -3.56 10.59
CA GLU A 150 12.91 -3.79 9.15
C GLU A 150 13.89 -2.95 8.34
N TYR A 151 14.15 -1.70 8.75
CA TYR A 151 15.17 -0.83 8.15
C TYR A 151 16.56 -1.48 8.21
N CYS A 152 16.98 -1.96 9.37
CA CYS A 152 18.25 -2.66 9.53
C CYS A 152 18.31 -3.97 8.72
N GLN A 153 17.20 -4.73 8.69
CA GLN A 153 17.10 -5.97 7.90
C GLN A 153 17.19 -5.68 6.40
N MET A 154 16.51 -4.65 5.92
CA MET A 154 16.54 -4.26 4.51
C MET A 154 17.93 -3.77 4.09
N LYS A 155 18.63 -2.99 4.93
CA LYS A 155 20.03 -2.62 4.67
C LYS A 155 20.90 -3.86 4.48
N ARG A 156 20.82 -4.84 5.40
CA ARG A 156 21.58 -6.11 5.28
C ARG A 156 21.22 -6.88 4.01
N PHE A 157 19.93 -6.97 3.70
CA PHE A 157 19.44 -7.63 2.48
C PHE A 157 19.99 -6.99 1.20
N LEU A 158 20.15 -5.67 1.19
CA LEU A 158 20.72 -4.89 0.08
C LEU A 158 22.26 -4.84 0.09
N GLY A 159 22.92 -5.42 1.10
CA GLY A 159 24.38 -5.34 1.25
C GLY A 159 24.87 -3.95 1.69
N LEU A 160 23.99 -3.12 2.25
CA LEU A 160 24.33 -1.82 2.78
C LEU A 160 24.90 -1.93 4.21
N PRO A 161 25.83 -1.07 4.60
CA PRO A 161 26.40 -1.09 5.94
C PRO A 161 25.34 -0.73 6.99
N VAL A 162 25.36 -1.49 8.10
CA VAL A 162 24.60 -1.21 9.33
C VAL A 162 25.58 -0.88 10.43
N ASN A 163 25.41 0.26 11.11
CA ASN A 163 26.29 0.64 12.20
C ASN A 163 26.18 -0.39 13.34
N PRO A 164 27.31 -0.90 13.86
CA PRO A 164 27.28 -1.85 14.98
C PRO A 164 26.75 -1.23 16.28
N ASN A 165 26.82 0.10 16.43
CA ASN A 165 26.18 0.81 17.53
C ASN A 165 24.69 1.06 17.17
N PRO A 166 23.73 0.41 17.87
CA PRO A 166 22.32 0.54 17.53
C PRO A 166 21.76 1.95 17.75
N VAL A 167 22.33 2.73 18.67
CA VAL A 167 21.90 4.12 18.89
C VAL A 167 22.26 4.99 17.68
N ALA A 168 23.50 4.89 17.21
CA ALA A 168 23.96 5.65 16.03
C ALA A 168 23.22 5.20 14.75
N GLU A 169 22.86 3.92 14.63
CA GLU A 169 22.04 3.45 13.50
C GLU A 169 20.60 3.95 13.61
N PHE A 170 20.04 4.03 14.82
CA PHE A 170 18.73 4.60 15.06
C PHE A 170 18.67 6.10 14.73
N ASP A 171 19.70 6.86 15.11
CA ASP A 171 19.82 8.27 14.72
C ASP A 171 19.84 8.44 13.19
N THR A 172 20.54 7.51 12.50
CA THR A 172 20.55 7.48 11.04
C THR A 172 19.16 7.20 10.49
N TYR A 173 18.44 6.23 11.04
CA TYR A 173 17.07 5.89 10.65
C TYR A 173 16.11 7.08 10.81
N ILE A 174 16.21 7.83 11.92
CA ILE A 174 15.40 9.04 12.15
C ILE A 174 15.65 10.08 11.04
N LEU A 175 16.90 10.25 10.62
CA LEU A 175 17.28 11.23 9.61
C LEU A 175 16.88 10.82 8.17
N GLU A 176 16.93 9.52 7.87
CA GLU A 176 16.65 8.97 6.54
C GLU A 176 15.18 8.62 6.32
N GLY A 177 14.46 8.33 7.40
CA GLY A 177 13.07 7.90 7.40
C GLY A 177 12.88 6.42 7.02
N GLY A 178 11.63 5.95 7.14
CA GLY A 178 11.26 4.55 6.94
C GLY A 178 10.76 4.20 5.53
N PHE A 179 10.82 5.07 4.54
CA PHE A 179 10.40 4.70 3.19
C PHE A 179 11.42 3.78 2.52
N PRO A 180 11.01 2.57 2.04
CA PRO A 180 11.97 1.59 1.50
C PRO A 180 12.88 2.14 0.41
N LYS A 181 12.34 2.97 -0.49
CA LYS A 181 13.09 3.51 -1.63
C LYS A 181 14.18 4.53 -1.23
N THR A 182 14.19 5.05 0.00
CA THR A 182 15.29 5.93 0.45
C THR A 182 16.64 5.20 0.41
N MET A 183 16.64 3.87 0.50
CA MET A 183 17.87 3.06 0.44
C MET A 183 18.55 3.05 -0.94
N ASP A 184 17.83 3.42 -2.01
CA ASP A 184 18.41 3.55 -3.35
C ASP A 184 19.28 4.80 -3.49
N TYR A 185 19.19 5.75 -2.56
CA TYR A 185 19.91 7.02 -2.62
C TYR A 185 21.09 7.04 -1.67
N PRO A 186 22.32 7.31 -2.14
CA PRO A 186 23.51 7.30 -1.28
C PRO A 186 23.62 8.54 -0.39
N ARG A 187 23.09 9.70 -0.82
CA ARG A 187 23.22 10.96 -0.09
C ARG A 187 21.97 11.28 0.70
N LEU A 188 22.15 11.76 1.94
CA LEU A 188 21.04 12.17 2.80
C LEU A 188 20.15 13.26 2.16
N ALA A 189 20.74 14.19 1.42
CA ALA A 189 19.99 15.24 0.71
C ALA A 189 19.01 14.65 -0.32
N ASP A 190 19.41 13.59 -1.06
CA ASP A 190 18.55 12.94 -2.06
C ASP A 190 17.43 12.14 -1.38
N LYS A 191 17.73 11.47 -0.26
CA LYS A 191 16.73 10.79 0.58
C LYS A 191 15.66 11.76 1.05
N ARG A 192 16.08 12.91 1.59
CA ARG A 192 15.16 13.96 2.07
C ARG A 192 14.33 14.56 0.94
N ALA A 193 14.93 14.82 -0.22
CA ALA A 193 14.19 15.29 -1.40
C ALA A 193 13.13 14.28 -1.85
N TYR A 194 13.47 12.97 -1.85
CA TYR A 194 12.52 11.91 -2.15
C TYR A 194 11.36 11.87 -1.13
N VAL A 195 11.66 11.89 0.16
CA VAL A 195 10.63 11.88 1.22
C VAL A 195 9.70 13.09 1.10
N ALA A 196 10.25 14.28 0.88
CA ALA A 196 9.46 15.49 0.67
C ALA A 196 8.52 15.35 -0.54
N ALA A 197 9.00 14.80 -1.65
CA ALA A 197 8.18 14.53 -2.83
C ALA A 197 7.06 13.52 -2.56
N VAL A 198 7.34 12.46 -1.79
CA VAL A 198 6.32 11.46 -1.39
C VAL A 198 5.25 12.10 -0.49
N ILE A 199 5.66 12.91 0.49
CA ILE A 199 4.73 13.64 1.37
C ILE A 199 3.83 14.55 0.52
N GLN A 200 4.41 15.30 -0.41
CA GLN A 200 3.64 16.15 -1.32
C GLN A 200 2.65 15.32 -2.17
N GLU A 201 3.07 14.16 -2.69
CA GLU A 201 2.19 13.27 -3.46
C GLU A 201 1.01 12.76 -2.61
N ILE A 202 1.24 12.37 -1.35
CA ILE A 202 0.20 11.95 -0.41
C ILE A 202 -0.81 13.09 -0.19
N PHE A 203 -0.33 14.31 0.06
CA PHE A 203 -1.23 15.47 0.24
C PHE A 203 -2.06 15.75 -1.00
N GLU A 204 -1.48 15.76 -2.19
CA GLU A 204 -2.19 16.07 -3.42
C GLU A 204 -3.17 14.97 -3.84
N LYS A 205 -2.77 13.70 -3.75
CA LYS A 205 -3.57 12.58 -4.26
C LYS A 205 -4.54 12.02 -3.23
N ASP A 206 -4.13 11.93 -1.97
CA ASP A 206 -4.91 11.20 -0.96
C ASP A 206 -5.74 12.13 -0.05
N ILE A 207 -5.33 13.38 0.15
CA ILE A 207 -6.06 14.32 1.00
C ILE A 207 -6.86 15.32 0.15
N ARG A 208 -6.19 16.04 -0.78
CA ARG A 208 -6.81 17.13 -1.54
C ARG A 208 -7.95 16.68 -2.46
N ARG A 209 -7.87 15.45 -2.99
CA ARG A 209 -8.96 14.89 -3.82
C ARG A 209 -10.25 14.64 -3.03
N ARG A 210 -10.17 14.44 -1.71
CA ARG A 210 -11.31 14.13 -0.85
C ARG A 210 -11.94 15.33 -0.22
N VAL A 211 -11.10 16.29 0.18
CA VAL A 211 -11.54 17.47 0.90
C VAL A 211 -11.34 18.68 0.00
N LYS A 212 -12.44 19.37 -0.33
CA LYS A 212 -12.37 20.64 -1.06
C LYS A 212 -11.68 21.69 -0.18
N ILE A 213 -10.36 21.81 -0.34
CA ILE A 213 -9.54 22.76 0.40
C ILE A 213 -9.84 24.15 -0.14
N LYS A 214 -10.46 25.00 0.69
CA LYS A 214 -10.82 26.38 0.32
C LYS A 214 -9.60 27.29 0.31
N ASN A 215 -8.66 27.09 1.23
CA ASN A 215 -7.45 27.90 1.35
C ASN A 215 -6.21 26.99 1.46
N VAL A 216 -5.44 26.91 0.36
CA VAL A 216 -4.26 26.06 0.25
C VAL A 216 -3.13 26.56 1.18
N SER A 217 -3.02 27.89 1.39
CA SER A 217 -1.99 28.45 2.28
C SER A 217 -2.21 28.01 3.73
N VAL A 218 -3.42 28.19 4.24
CA VAL A 218 -3.78 27.76 5.62
C VAL A 218 -3.63 26.25 5.75
N PHE A 219 -4.03 25.48 4.74
CA PHE A 219 -3.84 24.03 4.76
C PHE A 219 -2.37 23.65 4.90
N ASN A 220 -1.47 24.29 4.14
CA ASN A 220 -0.04 24.03 4.25
C ASN A 220 0.52 24.43 5.63
N GLN A 221 0.08 25.52 6.20
CA GLN A 221 0.47 25.95 7.56
C GLN A 221 0.04 24.91 8.60
N VAL A 222 -1.21 24.43 8.55
CA VAL A 222 -1.70 23.35 9.43
C VAL A 222 -0.89 22.07 9.26
N ARG A 223 -0.59 21.67 8.01
CA ARG A 223 0.26 20.52 7.73
C ARG A 223 1.64 20.66 8.38
N ASP A 224 2.29 21.80 8.15
CA ASP A 224 3.64 22.05 8.65
C ASP A 224 3.64 22.13 10.19
N TYR A 225 2.61 22.71 10.78
CA TYR A 225 2.40 22.66 12.22
C TYR A 225 2.32 21.23 12.75
N LEU A 226 1.47 20.37 12.15
CA LEU A 226 1.31 18.98 12.59
C LEU A 226 2.59 18.16 12.44
N ILE A 227 3.35 18.38 11.36
CA ILE A 227 4.65 17.71 11.14
C ILE A 227 5.66 18.15 12.21
N ASN A 228 5.74 19.43 12.49
CA ASN A 228 6.70 19.98 13.47
C ASN A 228 6.35 19.66 14.91
N ASN A 229 5.08 19.39 15.21
CA ASN A 229 4.58 19.05 16.55
C ASN A 229 4.23 17.55 16.67
N PHE A 230 4.89 16.69 15.89
CA PHE A 230 4.70 15.24 15.94
C PHE A 230 4.89 14.69 17.36
N GLY A 231 3.93 13.90 17.83
CA GLY A 231 3.95 13.31 19.18
C GLY A 231 3.49 14.22 20.32
N ALA A 232 3.18 15.48 20.03
CA ALA A 232 2.63 16.40 21.02
C ALA A 232 1.09 16.35 21.04
N THR A 233 0.50 16.58 22.22
CA THR A 233 -0.96 16.75 22.32
C THR A 233 -1.36 18.06 21.65
N THR A 234 -2.20 17.97 20.64
CA THR A 234 -2.63 19.09 19.81
C THR A 234 -4.15 19.28 19.90
N SER A 235 -4.62 20.51 19.97
CA SER A 235 -6.03 20.90 19.88
C SER A 235 -6.25 21.86 18.72
N LEU A 236 -7.49 21.96 18.24
CA LEU A 236 -7.84 22.95 17.21
C LEU A 236 -7.54 24.39 17.67
N THR A 237 -7.73 24.67 18.97
CA THR A 237 -7.44 25.98 19.57
C THR A 237 -5.92 26.29 19.51
N ASN A 238 -5.08 25.30 19.81
CA ASN A 238 -3.62 25.47 19.74
C ASN A 238 -3.18 25.74 18.30
N ILE A 239 -3.70 24.98 17.33
CA ILE A 239 -3.41 25.22 15.91
C ILE A 239 -3.83 26.64 15.50
N GLN A 240 -5.00 27.10 15.94
CA GLN A 240 -5.52 28.43 15.60
C GLN A 240 -4.68 29.56 16.22
N SER A 241 -4.12 29.35 17.41
CA SER A 241 -3.30 30.38 18.09
C SER A 241 -1.88 30.49 17.51
N ASP A 242 -1.36 29.43 16.89
CA ASP A 242 -0.01 29.36 16.36
C ASP A 242 0.09 29.66 14.85
N LEU A 243 -1.06 29.80 14.16
CA LEU A 243 -1.17 30.15 12.73
C LEU A 243 -1.59 31.61 12.52
#